data_5a7d0f09a854c9480885412aba2a14bb
#
_entry.id   5a7d0f09a854c9480885412aba2a14bb
#
_cell.length_a   1.000
_cell.length_b   1.000
_cell.length_c   1.000
_cell.angle_alpha   90.00
_cell.angle_beta   90.00
_cell.angle_gamma   90.00
#
_symmetry.space_group_name_H-M   'P 1'
#
loop_
_entity.id
_entity.type
_entity.pdbx_description
1 polymer ?
#
loop_
_entity_poly.entity_id
_entity_poly.type
_entity_poly.pdbx_seq_one_letter_code
_entity_poly.pdbx_strand_id
1 'polypeptide(L)'
;MTEDTISQIATPHGAGGIGIIRVSGGDALGVARRVFRPAAGGTLGDIAPYTAHYGHIVAADGTVIDECILLYMRAPHSYTGDDTAELQCHGGAVVLREVLLRTWEAGARPAEAGEFTKRAFLHGRLDLARAEGVMELIAAKSTRAARAARERLAGAFSHAVTDIRTQILGAVAHIEAGIDFPEDDIPAASAERLAAEIDAASAAVRRLLAGADTGRILREGVKTVIVGRPNVGKSSLLNALLGMERAIVTDVPGTTRDIIEEEISVAGIPLRLLDTAGLRAAEDAVEQIGVARTEQHLTDAELILAVFDASEPLTAEDHALLTRLSTAAADTIILCSKEDRPSVLSAADFAAVAAPVLRISAQEGTGLDALREEIAAHIVRREGDLSDGALPNKEREIEALRRAEAHLTAAAETLAADLGTDFVSIDLRAAYDALGEILGETVDTDLIDRIFSEFCIGK
;
A
#
# COMPACT_ATOMS: atom_id res chain seq x y z
N MET A 1 24.24 2.93 15.90
CA MET A 1 24.03 4.27 15.30
C MET A 1 24.95 4.35 14.10
N THR A 2 24.43 4.58 12.92
CA THR A 2 25.22 4.75 11.70
C THR A 2 25.91 6.11 11.79
N GLU A 3 27.24 6.11 11.99
CA GLU A 3 28.04 7.35 12.10
C GLU A 3 28.19 8.08 10.75
N ASP A 4 27.78 7.45 9.65
CA ASP A 4 27.98 7.94 8.29
C ASP A 4 26.85 8.87 7.81
N THR A 5 27.22 9.76 6.90
CA THR A 5 26.29 10.70 6.26
C THR A 5 25.98 10.23 4.86
N ILE A 6 24.70 10.14 4.53
CA ILE A 6 24.17 9.71 3.23
C ILE A 6 23.56 10.86 2.47
N SER A 7 23.53 10.75 1.14
CA SER A 7 22.78 11.69 0.29
C SER A 7 22.18 11.03 -0.93
N GLN A 8 21.01 11.57 -1.35
CA GLN A 8 20.32 11.13 -2.56
C GLN A 8 19.31 12.18 -3.05
N ILE A 9 18.92 12.07 -4.32
CA ILE A 9 17.80 12.82 -4.88
C ILE A 9 16.51 12.31 -4.23
N ALA A 10 15.75 13.21 -3.59
CA ALA A 10 14.52 12.89 -2.88
C ALA A 10 13.24 13.22 -3.66
N THR A 11 13.35 13.82 -4.84
CA THR A 11 12.24 14.12 -5.75
C THR A 11 12.15 13.06 -6.86
N PRO A 12 10.96 12.87 -7.47
CA PRO A 12 10.79 11.93 -8.58
C PRO A 12 11.77 12.20 -9.73
N HIS A 13 12.10 11.15 -10.48
CA HIS A 13 12.87 11.27 -11.70
C HIS A 13 12.06 12.00 -12.78
N GLY A 14 12.71 12.87 -13.54
CA GLY A 14 12.11 13.65 -14.63
C GLY A 14 12.45 15.13 -14.54
N ALA A 15 12.12 15.90 -15.56
CA ALA A 15 12.33 17.34 -15.55
C ALA A 15 11.22 18.04 -14.76
N GLY A 16 11.59 18.80 -13.75
CA GLY A 16 10.68 19.58 -12.91
C GLY A 16 11.25 20.98 -12.62
N GLY A 17 10.45 21.86 -12.04
CA GLY A 17 10.92 23.20 -11.64
C GLY A 17 11.92 23.15 -10.50
N ILE A 18 11.72 22.21 -9.57
CA ILE A 18 12.55 22.03 -8.36
C ILE A 18 12.89 20.57 -8.19
N GLY A 19 14.15 20.29 -7.81
CA GLY A 19 14.62 19.00 -7.35
C GLY A 19 15.32 19.14 -6.01
N ILE A 20 15.22 18.11 -5.17
CA ILE A 20 15.74 18.12 -3.81
C ILE A 20 16.79 17.02 -3.66
N ILE A 21 17.99 17.40 -3.22
CA ILE A 21 18.97 16.45 -2.70
C ILE A 21 18.89 16.47 -1.18
N ARG A 22 18.64 15.32 -0.59
CA ARG A 22 18.61 15.13 0.87
C ARG A 22 19.94 14.58 1.33
N VAL A 23 20.50 15.20 2.36
CA VAL A 23 21.72 14.77 3.06
C VAL A 23 21.34 14.48 4.50
N SER A 24 21.62 13.28 5.03
CA SER A 24 21.24 12.91 6.39
C SER A 24 22.36 12.15 7.09
N GLY A 25 22.60 12.45 8.36
CA GLY A 25 23.63 11.83 9.19
C GLY A 25 24.38 12.86 10.04
N GLY A 26 25.33 12.41 10.87
CA GLY A 26 26.02 13.25 11.85
C GLY A 26 26.78 14.44 11.25
N ASP A 27 27.22 14.35 9.99
CA ASP A 27 27.94 15.44 9.30
C ASP A 27 27.10 16.13 8.20
N ALA A 28 25.74 16.01 8.24
CA ALA A 28 24.88 16.58 7.19
C ALA A 28 25.09 18.10 7.04
N LEU A 29 25.19 18.83 8.14
CA LEU A 29 25.49 20.27 8.10
C LEU A 29 26.92 20.55 7.61
N GLY A 30 27.88 19.70 7.95
CA GLY A 30 29.26 19.80 7.46
C GLY A 30 29.36 19.62 5.95
N VAL A 31 28.66 18.62 5.39
CA VAL A 31 28.54 18.41 3.95
C VAL A 31 27.91 19.64 3.29
N ALA A 32 26.78 20.15 3.85
CA ALA A 32 26.14 21.34 3.34
C ALA A 32 27.08 22.57 3.34
N ARG A 33 27.85 22.77 4.39
CA ARG A 33 28.86 23.86 4.47
C ARG A 33 29.91 23.79 3.38
N ARG A 34 30.31 22.59 2.96
CA ARG A 34 31.32 22.38 1.90
C ARG A 34 30.80 22.65 0.50
N VAL A 35 29.50 22.48 0.27
CA VAL A 35 28.90 22.60 -1.06
C VAL A 35 28.09 23.88 -1.27
N PHE A 36 27.65 24.56 -0.20
CA PHE A 36 26.76 25.72 -0.26
C PHE A 36 27.49 27.02 0.09
N ARG A 37 27.18 28.08 -0.65
CA ARG A 37 27.62 29.47 -0.39
C ARG A 37 26.40 30.38 -0.30
N PRO A 38 26.22 31.11 0.83
CA PRO A 38 25.14 32.10 0.98
C PRO A 38 25.20 33.21 -0.07
N ALA A 39 24.05 33.64 -0.60
CA ALA A 39 23.99 34.73 -1.57
C ALA A 39 24.54 36.08 -1.00
N ALA A 40 24.44 36.25 0.31
CA ALA A 40 25.01 37.41 0.99
C ALA A 40 26.55 37.40 1.04
N GLY A 41 27.19 36.36 0.54
CA GLY A 41 28.63 36.12 0.58
C GLY A 41 29.12 35.49 1.87
N GLY A 42 30.41 35.10 1.91
CA GLY A 42 31.01 34.42 3.03
C GLY A 42 30.78 32.89 3.06
N THR A 43 30.99 32.31 4.23
CA THR A 43 30.75 30.86 4.48
C THR A 43 29.48 30.69 5.31
N LEU A 44 28.83 29.51 5.14
CA LEU A 44 27.70 29.15 5.98
C LEU A 44 28.18 28.96 7.44
N GLY A 45 27.83 29.90 8.30
CA GLY A 45 28.13 29.85 9.74
C GLY A 45 27.20 28.88 10.48
N ASP A 46 27.01 29.13 11.77
CA ASP A 46 25.97 28.41 12.50
C ASP A 46 24.59 28.94 12.08
N ILE A 47 23.77 28.02 11.62
CA ILE A 47 22.40 28.30 11.16
C ILE A 47 21.39 27.71 12.14
N ALA A 48 20.31 28.46 12.37
CA ALA A 48 19.20 27.94 13.15
C ALA A 48 18.51 26.79 12.39
N PRO A 49 18.12 25.71 13.08
CA PRO A 49 17.35 24.66 12.43
C PRO A 49 15.98 25.20 11.97
N TYR A 50 15.44 24.59 10.90
CA TYR A 50 14.17 24.96 10.26
C TYR A 50 14.14 26.39 9.66
N THR A 51 15.32 26.89 9.28
CA THR A 51 15.45 28.12 8.50
C THR A 51 15.90 27.81 7.08
N ALA A 52 15.36 28.58 6.12
CA ALA A 52 15.72 28.48 4.71
C ALA A 52 16.79 29.54 4.37
N HIS A 53 17.84 29.10 3.67
CA HIS A 53 18.96 29.95 3.28
C HIS A 53 19.12 29.93 1.77
N TYR A 54 18.99 31.09 1.12
CA TYR A 54 19.21 31.24 -0.31
C TYR A 54 20.70 31.41 -0.61
N GLY A 55 21.16 30.72 -1.64
CA GLY A 55 22.56 30.77 -2.04
C GLY A 55 22.84 29.92 -3.28
N HIS A 56 24.08 29.45 -3.39
CA HIS A 56 24.58 28.73 -4.56
C HIS A 56 25.24 27.42 -4.12
N ILE A 57 25.04 26.37 -4.92
CA ILE A 57 25.88 25.17 -4.86
C ILE A 57 27.15 25.45 -5.65
N VAL A 58 28.29 25.14 -5.05
CA VAL A 58 29.60 25.35 -5.68
C VAL A 58 30.40 24.06 -5.82
N ALA A 59 31.07 23.93 -6.94
CA ALA A 59 32.04 22.89 -7.20
C ALA A 59 33.30 23.06 -6.28
N ALA A 60 34.19 22.09 -6.31
CA ALA A 60 35.43 22.12 -5.49
C ALA A 60 36.37 23.28 -5.86
N ASP A 61 36.33 23.74 -7.12
CA ASP A 61 37.11 24.89 -7.62
C ASP A 61 36.41 26.25 -7.36
N GLY A 62 35.22 26.24 -6.77
CA GLY A 62 34.41 27.42 -6.49
C GLY A 62 33.46 27.87 -7.62
N THR A 63 33.43 27.15 -8.74
CA THR A 63 32.48 27.39 -9.82
C THR A 63 31.05 27.15 -9.34
N VAL A 64 30.12 28.03 -9.69
CA VAL A 64 28.69 27.87 -9.35
C VAL A 64 28.08 26.80 -10.23
N ILE A 65 27.51 25.77 -9.58
CA ILE A 65 26.75 24.70 -10.24
C ILE A 65 25.30 25.13 -10.43
N ASP A 66 24.66 25.64 -9.36
CA ASP A 66 23.26 26.04 -9.37
C ASP A 66 22.93 27.03 -8.23
N GLU A 67 21.81 27.74 -8.38
CA GLU A 67 21.17 28.46 -7.29
C GLU A 67 20.29 27.51 -6.48
N CYS A 68 20.29 27.64 -5.16
CA CYS A 68 19.47 26.75 -4.34
C CYS A 68 19.01 27.38 -3.03
N ILE A 69 18.02 26.73 -2.42
CA ILE A 69 17.62 26.97 -1.04
C ILE A 69 18.11 25.79 -0.19
N LEU A 70 18.89 26.09 0.83
CA LEU A 70 19.28 25.12 1.85
C LEU A 70 18.28 25.19 3.02
N LEU A 71 17.71 24.04 3.38
CA LEU A 71 16.92 23.84 4.60
C LEU A 71 17.67 22.87 5.52
N TYR A 72 17.88 23.24 6.78
CA TYR A 72 18.53 22.40 7.79
C TYR A 72 17.55 22.00 8.89
N MET A 73 17.53 20.72 9.23
CA MET A 73 16.72 20.11 10.29
C MET A 73 17.65 19.39 11.26
N ARG A 74 17.60 19.77 12.54
CA ARG A 74 18.46 19.20 13.59
C ARG A 74 17.82 17.95 14.21
N ALA A 75 18.65 16.96 14.48
CA ALA A 75 18.30 15.79 15.29
C ALA A 75 17.73 16.22 16.68
N PRO A 76 16.75 15.47 17.24
CA PRO A 76 16.05 14.31 16.65
C PRO A 76 14.85 14.71 15.77
N HIS A 77 14.58 15.99 15.58
CA HIS A 77 13.39 16.50 14.91
C HIS A 77 13.56 16.62 13.39
N SER A 78 14.03 15.59 12.72
CA SER A 78 14.12 15.44 11.26
C SER A 78 13.34 14.23 10.80
N TYR A 79 13.31 13.95 9.49
CA TYR A 79 12.65 12.74 8.98
C TYR A 79 13.31 11.47 9.50
N THR A 80 14.63 11.38 9.41
CA THR A 80 15.42 10.20 9.81
C THR A 80 15.69 10.11 11.31
N GLY A 81 15.54 11.22 12.04
CA GLY A 81 16.04 11.36 13.41
C GLY A 81 17.49 11.85 13.51
N ASP A 82 18.25 11.83 12.41
CA ASP A 82 19.57 12.43 12.29
C ASP A 82 19.52 13.89 11.87
N ASP A 83 20.64 14.62 11.96
CA ASP A 83 20.76 15.90 11.29
C ASP A 83 20.50 15.74 9.79
N THR A 84 19.69 16.61 9.22
CA THR A 84 19.29 16.52 7.81
C THR A 84 19.40 17.91 7.16
N ALA A 85 20.02 17.94 5.98
CA ALA A 85 20.06 19.11 5.11
C ALA A 85 19.39 18.79 3.78
N GLU A 86 18.53 19.68 3.29
CA GLU A 86 17.92 19.59 1.98
C GLU A 86 18.40 20.75 1.10
N LEU A 87 18.94 20.39 -0.08
CA LEU A 87 19.38 21.31 -1.10
C LEU A 87 18.31 21.32 -2.20
N GLN A 88 17.51 22.40 -2.25
CA GLN A 88 16.43 22.58 -3.20
C GLN A 88 16.96 23.34 -4.42
N CYS A 89 17.26 22.61 -5.48
CA CYS A 89 17.91 23.06 -6.70
C CYS A 89 16.92 23.12 -7.87
N HIS A 90 17.35 23.56 -9.04
CA HIS A 90 16.58 23.36 -10.28
C HIS A 90 16.43 21.87 -10.59
N GLY A 91 15.23 21.46 -11.01
CA GLY A 91 14.84 20.04 -11.16
C GLY A 91 15.29 19.38 -12.48
N GLY A 92 16.35 19.88 -13.10
CA GLY A 92 16.97 19.26 -14.28
C GLY A 92 17.82 18.04 -13.91
N ALA A 93 17.68 16.91 -14.61
CA ALA A 93 18.40 15.67 -14.28
C ALA A 93 19.93 15.83 -14.26
N VAL A 94 20.48 16.69 -15.14
CA VAL A 94 21.93 16.95 -15.20
C VAL A 94 22.38 17.73 -13.97
N VAL A 95 21.66 18.80 -13.61
CA VAL A 95 21.96 19.65 -12.45
C VAL A 95 21.88 18.82 -11.16
N LEU A 96 20.78 18.09 -10.96
CA LEU A 96 20.61 17.25 -9.78
C LEU A 96 21.71 16.19 -9.63
N ARG A 97 22.12 15.57 -10.74
CA ARG A 97 23.24 14.63 -10.73
C ARG A 97 24.55 15.30 -10.33
N GLU A 98 24.82 16.48 -10.86
CA GLU A 98 26.04 17.22 -10.55
C GLU A 98 26.10 17.65 -9.08
N VAL A 99 24.99 18.16 -8.55
CA VAL A 99 24.86 18.52 -7.12
C VAL A 99 24.99 17.27 -6.23
N LEU A 100 24.36 16.15 -6.60
CA LEU A 100 24.47 14.88 -5.86
C LEU A 100 25.94 14.42 -5.79
N LEU A 101 26.64 14.36 -6.93
CA LEU A 101 28.05 13.98 -6.96
C LEU A 101 28.90 14.92 -6.09
N ARG A 102 28.57 16.22 -6.12
CA ARG A 102 29.26 17.20 -5.28
C ARG A 102 29.07 16.94 -3.78
N THR A 103 27.90 16.45 -3.35
CA THR A 103 27.69 16.04 -1.95
C THR A 103 28.52 14.80 -1.56
N TRP A 104 28.74 13.87 -2.50
CA TRP A 104 29.61 12.70 -2.27
C TRP A 104 31.08 13.10 -2.16
N GLU A 105 31.58 13.96 -3.05
CA GLU A 105 32.91 14.55 -2.92
C GLU A 105 33.10 15.32 -1.59
N ALA A 106 32.00 15.86 -1.07
CA ALA A 106 32.00 16.58 0.19
C ALA A 106 31.88 15.65 1.43
N GLY A 107 31.86 14.34 1.27
CA GLY A 107 31.95 13.37 2.36
C GLY A 107 30.66 12.62 2.67
N ALA A 108 29.57 12.83 1.94
CA ALA A 108 28.41 11.92 1.99
C ALA A 108 28.67 10.68 1.14
N ARG A 109 28.06 9.54 1.49
CA ARG A 109 27.98 8.38 0.58
C ARG A 109 26.61 8.33 -0.09
N PRO A 110 26.49 7.58 -1.20
CA PRO A 110 25.16 7.26 -1.77
C PRO A 110 24.27 6.58 -0.73
N ALA A 111 22.99 6.99 -0.66
CA ALA A 111 22.01 6.28 0.12
C ALA A 111 21.52 5.05 -0.65
N GLU A 112 21.28 3.97 0.09
CA GLU A 112 20.61 2.77 -0.42
C GLU A 112 19.11 2.99 -0.60
N ALA A 113 18.41 2.04 -1.26
CA ALA A 113 16.95 2.06 -1.37
C ALA A 113 16.32 2.04 0.04
N GLY A 114 15.37 2.93 0.29
CA GLY A 114 14.66 3.03 1.58
C GLY A 114 15.50 3.47 2.77
N GLU A 115 16.78 3.83 2.61
CA GLU A 115 17.69 4.04 3.75
C GLU A 115 17.28 5.20 4.67
N PHE A 116 16.70 6.27 4.15
CA PHE A 116 16.21 7.36 5.01
C PHE A 116 15.06 6.89 5.90
N THR A 117 14.13 6.10 5.36
CA THR A 117 13.00 5.55 6.12
C THR A 117 13.46 4.46 7.09
N LYS A 118 14.44 3.63 6.69
CA LYS A 118 15.09 2.65 7.57
C LYS A 118 15.73 3.33 8.77
N ARG A 119 16.43 4.45 8.59
CA ARG A 119 16.99 5.24 9.71
C ARG A 119 15.88 5.79 10.62
N ALA A 120 14.78 6.30 10.04
CA ALA A 120 13.62 6.74 10.82
C ALA A 120 13.04 5.59 11.68
N PHE A 121 12.97 4.37 11.15
CA PHE A 121 12.58 3.18 11.88
C PHE A 121 13.59 2.83 12.99
N LEU A 122 14.87 2.73 12.67
CA LEU A 122 15.93 2.39 13.64
C LEU A 122 16.04 3.41 14.78
N HIS A 123 15.69 4.67 14.54
CA HIS A 123 15.65 5.73 15.56
C HIS A 123 14.29 5.81 16.28
N GLY A 124 13.38 4.86 16.07
CA GLY A 124 12.08 4.78 16.75
C GLY A 124 11.10 5.90 16.37
N ARG A 125 11.33 6.61 15.26
CA ARG A 125 10.38 7.64 14.77
C ARG A 125 9.17 7.02 14.10
N LEU A 126 9.35 5.89 13.47
CA LEU A 126 8.32 5.07 12.83
C LEU A 126 8.49 3.63 13.27
N ASP A 127 7.42 2.92 13.50
CA ASP A 127 7.42 1.47 13.50
C ASP A 127 7.36 0.94 12.06
N LEU A 128 7.50 -0.38 11.88
CA LEU A 128 7.59 -0.99 10.55
C LEU A 128 6.30 -0.78 9.75
N ALA A 129 5.11 -0.92 10.37
CA ALA A 129 3.83 -0.72 9.70
C ALA A 129 3.65 0.73 9.21
N ARG A 130 4.09 1.72 9.99
CA ARG A 130 4.08 3.13 9.59
C ARG A 130 5.11 3.45 8.52
N ALA A 131 6.29 2.82 8.57
CA ALA A 131 7.30 2.94 7.52
C ALA A 131 6.76 2.42 6.17
N GLU A 132 6.10 1.27 6.15
CA GLU A 132 5.41 0.75 4.97
C GLU A 132 4.30 1.70 4.48
N GLY A 133 3.56 2.34 5.40
CA GLY A 133 2.56 3.37 5.09
C GLY A 133 3.12 4.57 4.31
N VAL A 134 4.41 4.93 4.47
CA VAL A 134 5.06 5.97 3.64
C VAL A 134 5.05 5.57 2.16
N MET A 135 5.42 4.31 1.87
CA MET A 135 5.45 3.82 0.48
C MET A 135 4.05 3.69 -0.10
N GLU A 136 3.10 3.21 0.69
CA GLU A 136 1.69 3.11 0.28
C GLU A 136 1.11 4.48 -0.06
N LEU A 137 1.43 5.51 0.72
CA LEU A 137 0.97 6.88 0.43
C LEU A 137 1.56 7.43 -0.86
N ILE A 138 2.83 7.13 -1.15
CA ILE A 138 3.49 7.54 -2.40
C ILE A 138 2.93 6.80 -3.61
N ALA A 139 2.65 5.50 -3.44
CA ALA A 139 2.14 4.62 -4.49
C ALA A 139 0.62 4.66 -4.65
N ALA A 140 -0.11 5.39 -3.79
CA ALA A 140 -1.56 5.42 -3.78
C ALA A 140 -2.14 5.93 -5.11
N LYS A 141 -3.00 5.13 -5.74
CA LYS A 141 -3.59 5.39 -7.06
C LYS A 141 -5.03 5.87 -6.99
N SER A 142 -5.61 5.91 -5.79
CA SER A 142 -6.97 6.41 -5.54
C SER A 142 -7.02 7.25 -4.27
N THR A 143 -8.06 8.09 -4.14
CA THR A 143 -8.27 8.92 -2.95
C THR A 143 -8.52 8.09 -1.70
N ARG A 144 -9.18 6.93 -1.82
CA ARG A 144 -9.39 6.00 -0.69
C ARG A 144 -8.09 5.32 -0.27
N ALA A 145 -7.29 4.83 -1.23
CA ALA A 145 -5.97 4.26 -0.95
C ALA A 145 -5.06 5.29 -0.26
N ALA A 146 -5.02 6.54 -0.75
CA ALA A 146 -4.25 7.61 -0.12
C ALA A 146 -4.75 7.95 1.29
N ARG A 147 -6.07 7.87 1.55
CA ARG A 147 -6.64 8.06 2.89
C ARG A 147 -6.20 6.93 3.82
N ALA A 148 -6.38 5.67 3.43
CA ALA A 148 -5.98 4.51 4.22
C ALA A 148 -4.48 4.55 4.56
N ALA A 149 -3.62 4.87 3.57
CA ALA A 149 -2.19 5.02 3.78
C ALA A 149 -1.83 6.16 4.74
N ARG A 150 -2.56 7.29 4.72
CA ARG A 150 -2.37 8.39 5.70
C ARG A 150 -2.76 7.96 7.12
N GLU A 151 -3.87 7.27 7.29
CA GLU A 151 -4.33 6.77 8.59
C GLU A 151 -3.34 5.74 9.14
N ARG A 152 -2.82 4.86 8.28
CA ARG A 152 -1.75 3.92 8.63
C ARG A 152 -0.46 4.64 9.04
N LEU A 153 -0.01 5.62 8.26
CA LEU A 153 1.17 6.44 8.60
C LEU A 153 0.96 7.22 9.90
N ALA A 154 -0.26 7.66 10.19
CA ALA A 154 -0.62 8.30 11.46
C ALA A 154 -0.60 7.30 12.65
N GLY A 155 -0.54 5.99 12.38
CA GLY A 155 -0.38 4.94 13.38
C GLY A 155 -1.68 4.22 13.76
N ALA A 156 -2.76 4.35 13.02
CA ALA A 156 -4.03 3.72 13.37
C ALA A 156 -3.89 2.19 13.54
N PHE A 157 -3.20 1.53 12.61
CA PHE A 157 -2.95 0.09 12.69
C PHE A 157 -1.95 -0.27 13.81
N SER A 158 -0.87 0.48 13.94
CA SER A 158 0.14 0.28 14.99
C SER A 158 -0.46 0.42 16.40
N HIS A 159 -1.33 1.41 16.62
CA HIS A 159 -2.02 1.58 17.89
C HIS A 159 -2.95 0.41 18.18
N ALA A 160 -3.75 -0.05 17.20
CA ALA A 160 -4.62 -1.19 17.37
C ALA A 160 -3.85 -2.46 17.76
N VAL A 161 -2.70 -2.73 17.12
CA VAL A 161 -1.81 -3.85 17.48
C VAL A 161 -1.21 -3.67 18.87
N THR A 162 -0.75 -2.45 19.22
CA THR A 162 -0.16 -2.14 20.54
C THR A 162 -1.18 -2.29 21.66
N ASP A 163 -2.44 -1.90 21.43
CA ASP A 163 -3.50 -2.05 22.43
C ASP A 163 -3.78 -3.53 22.74
N ILE A 164 -3.82 -4.39 21.71
CA ILE A 164 -3.97 -5.83 21.87
C ILE A 164 -2.77 -6.40 22.65
N ARG A 165 -1.56 -6.03 22.28
CA ARG A 165 -0.34 -6.46 22.97
C ARG A 165 -0.33 -6.03 24.44
N THR A 166 -0.79 -4.82 24.73
CA THR A 166 -0.90 -4.31 26.10
C THR A 166 -1.88 -5.14 26.93
N GLN A 167 -3.02 -5.54 26.34
CA GLN A 167 -3.98 -6.42 27.00
C GLN A 167 -3.37 -7.81 27.30
N ILE A 168 -2.70 -8.42 26.32
CA ILE A 168 -2.02 -9.71 26.47
C ILE A 168 -0.94 -9.63 27.55
N LEU A 169 -0.11 -8.58 27.52
CA LEU A 169 0.96 -8.38 28.51
C LEU A 169 0.40 -8.23 29.94
N GLY A 170 -0.76 -7.55 30.08
CA GLY A 170 -1.46 -7.45 31.34
C GLY A 170 -1.90 -8.82 31.89
N ALA A 171 -2.46 -9.68 31.03
CA ALA A 171 -2.83 -11.05 31.40
C ALA A 171 -1.61 -11.89 31.80
N VAL A 172 -0.51 -11.81 31.04
CA VAL A 172 0.75 -12.49 31.38
C VAL A 172 1.29 -12.02 32.72
N ALA A 173 1.33 -10.72 32.98
CA ALA A 173 1.82 -10.15 34.21
C ALA A 173 0.98 -10.63 35.45
N HIS A 174 -0.34 -10.75 35.29
CA HIS A 174 -1.19 -11.27 36.34
C HIS A 174 -0.91 -12.75 36.65
N ILE A 175 -0.65 -13.57 35.62
CA ILE A 175 -0.30 -14.99 35.82
C ILE A 175 1.04 -15.09 36.55
N GLU A 176 2.07 -14.37 36.06
CA GLU A 176 3.43 -14.43 36.64
C GLU A 176 3.48 -13.95 38.09
N ALA A 177 2.75 -12.87 38.40
CA ALA A 177 2.66 -12.39 39.77
C ALA A 177 2.05 -13.44 40.69
N GLY A 178 1.05 -14.22 40.24
CA GLY A 178 0.46 -15.32 41.00
C GLY A 178 1.38 -16.52 41.16
N ILE A 179 2.32 -16.76 40.23
CA ILE A 179 3.31 -17.84 40.29
C ILE A 179 4.48 -17.46 41.21
N ASP A 180 5.01 -16.25 41.10
CA ASP A 180 6.22 -15.80 41.78
C ASP A 180 5.96 -15.43 43.24
N PHE A 181 4.73 -15.00 43.60
CA PHE A 181 4.36 -14.55 44.95
C PHE A 181 3.12 -15.27 45.49
N PRO A 182 3.18 -16.60 45.64
CA PRO A 182 2.03 -17.38 46.11
C PRO A 182 1.63 -17.08 47.55
N GLU A 183 2.49 -16.47 48.37
CA GLU A 183 2.25 -16.11 49.77
C GLU A 183 1.73 -14.67 49.96
N ASP A 184 1.83 -13.83 48.95
CA ASP A 184 1.28 -12.47 48.98
C ASP A 184 -0.21 -12.50 48.64
N ASP A 185 -1.03 -11.70 49.37
CA ASP A 185 -2.47 -11.50 49.06
C ASP A 185 -2.74 -10.82 47.70
N ILE A 186 -1.94 -11.16 46.67
CA ILE A 186 -2.22 -10.77 45.29
C ILE A 186 -3.42 -11.59 44.84
N PRO A 187 -4.58 -10.99 44.55
CA PRO A 187 -5.71 -11.75 44.07
C PRO A 187 -5.29 -12.46 42.77
N ALA A 188 -5.15 -13.79 42.84
CA ALA A 188 -4.96 -14.58 41.64
C ALA A 188 -6.03 -14.15 40.62
N ALA A 189 -5.64 -13.88 39.37
CA ALA A 189 -6.62 -13.59 38.35
C ALA A 189 -7.61 -14.74 38.32
N SER A 190 -8.91 -14.47 38.57
CA SER A 190 -9.88 -15.55 38.47
C SER A 190 -9.87 -16.09 37.04
N ALA A 191 -10.08 -17.40 36.92
CA ALA A 191 -10.12 -18.03 35.59
C ALA A 191 -11.11 -17.31 34.63
N GLU A 192 -12.23 -16.82 35.21
CA GLU A 192 -13.21 -16.06 34.44
C GLU A 192 -12.67 -14.72 33.93
N ARG A 193 -11.87 -14.01 34.74
CA ARG A 193 -11.25 -12.75 34.32
C ARG A 193 -10.22 -12.98 33.21
N LEU A 194 -9.37 -13.99 33.40
CA LEU A 194 -8.35 -14.34 32.41
C LEU A 194 -8.99 -14.79 31.09
N ALA A 195 -10.06 -15.60 31.15
CA ALA A 195 -10.85 -15.97 29.97
C ALA A 195 -11.41 -14.74 29.24
N ALA A 196 -11.99 -13.79 29.99
CA ALA A 196 -12.51 -12.55 29.37
C ALA A 196 -11.42 -11.68 28.73
N GLU A 197 -10.23 -11.61 29.32
CA GLU A 197 -9.08 -10.90 28.76
C GLU A 197 -8.59 -11.58 27.46
N ILE A 198 -8.49 -12.91 27.43
CA ILE A 198 -8.13 -13.69 26.22
C ILE A 198 -9.19 -13.54 25.13
N ASP A 199 -10.48 -13.66 25.48
CA ASP A 199 -11.58 -13.50 24.54
C ASP A 199 -11.60 -12.10 23.91
N ALA A 200 -11.35 -11.05 24.70
CA ALA A 200 -11.28 -9.67 24.23
C ALA A 200 -10.13 -9.48 23.24
N ALA A 201 -8.94 -10.01 23.55
CA ALA A 201 -7.78 -9.97 22.66
C ALA A 201 -8.05 -10.74 21.34
N SER A 202 -8.62 -11.95 21.44
CA SER A 202 -9.01 -12.75 20.27
C SER A 202 -10.02 -12.02 19.39
N ALA A 203 -11.04 -11.42 19.97
CA ALA A 203 -12.04 -10.65 19.24
C ALA A 203 -11.42 -9.43 18.54
N ALA A 204 -10.43 -8.78 19.15
CA ALA A 204 -9.72 -7.67 18.55
C ALA A 204 -8.84 -8.11 17.35
N VAL A 205 -8.10 -9.23 17.49
CA VAL A 205 -7.32 -9.81 16.38
C VAL A 205 -8.23 -10.20 15.22
N ARG A 206 -9.36 -10.86 15.49
CA ARG A 206 -10.34 -11.24 14.44
C ARG A 206 -10.92 -10.03 13.72
N ARG A 207 -11.16 -8.92 14.41
CA ARG A 207 -11.60 -7.68 13.75
C ARG A 207 -10.55 -7.14 12.79
N LEU A 208 -9.26 -7.18 13.15
CA LEU A 208 -8.20 -6.79 12.24
C LEU A 208 -8.12 -7.72 11.03
N LEU A 209 -8.19 -9.04 11.25
CA LEU A 209 -8.18 -10.05 10.19
C LEU A 209 -9.37 -9.90 9.22
N ALA A 210 -10.54 -9.55 9.73
CA ALA A 210 -11.71 -9.30 8.89
C ALA A 210 -11.53 -8.12 7.92
N GLY A 211 -10.63 -7.19 8.22
CA GLY A 211 -10.29 -6.07 7.33
C GLY A 211 -9.17 -6.36 6.32
N ALA A 212 -8.57 -7.56 6.35
CA ALA A 212 -7.38 -7.87 5.55
C ALA A 212 -7.62 -7.79 4.04
N ASP A 213 -8.74 -8.31 3.55
CA ASP A 213 -9.10 -8.25 2.12
C ASP A 213 -9.31 -6.81 1.66
N THR A 214 -9.98 -6.00 2.48
CA THR A 214 -10.16 -4.56 2.23
C THR A 214 -8.79 -3.85 2.12
N GLY A 215 -7.90 -4.10 3.07
CA GLY A 215 -6.55 -3.53 3.07
C GLY A 215 -5.78 -3.92 1.80
N ARG A 216 -5.83 -5.19 1.42
CA ARG A 216 -5.22 -5.70 0.19
C ARG A 216 -5.78 -5.01 -1.06
N ILE A 217 -7.10 -4.89 -1.18
CA ILE A 217 -7.75 -4.25 -2.33
C ILE A 217 -7.37 -2.77 -2.45
N LEU A 218 -7.36 -2.04 -1.35
CA LEU A 218 -6.96 -0.62 -1.37
C LEU A 218 -5.50 -0.45 -1.81
N ARG A 219 -4.63 -1.41 -1.50
CA ARG A 219 -3.22 -1.39 -1.89
C ARG A 219 -2.98 -1.89 -3.32
N GLU A 220 -3.51 -3.06 -3.68
CA GLU A 220 -3.21 -3.76 -4.92
C GLU A 220 -4.21 -3.51 -6.02
N GLY A 221 -5.41 -3.11 -5.66
CA GLY A 221 -6.55 -3.02 -6.55
C GLY A 221 -7.23 -4.38 -6.78
N VAL A 222 -8.41 -4.33 -7.40
CA VAL A 222 -9.21 -5.49 -7.78
C VAL A 222 -8.77 -5.97 -9.16
N LYS A 223 -8.35 -7.21 -9.29
CA LYS A 223 -8.03 -7.83 -10.58
C LYS A 223 -9.28 -7.96 -11.40
N THR A 224 -9.41 -7.14 -12.44
CA THR A 224 -10.63 -7.03 -13.24
C THR A 224 -10.35 -7.43 -14.68
N VAL A 225 -11.22 -8.26 -15.25
CA VAL A 225 -11.18 -8.61 -16.66
C VAL A 225 -12.44 -8.14 -17.37
N ILE A 226 -12.29 -7.61 -18.61
CA ILE A 226 -13.40 -7.26 -19.49
C ILE A 226 -13.52 -8.34 -20.57
N VAL A 227 -14.62 -9.09 -20.57
CA VAL A 227 -14.85 -10.21 -21.50
C VAL A 227 -16.11 -9.98 -22.34
N GLY A 228 -16.18 -10.65 -23.48
CA GLY A 228 -17.28 -10.61 -24.44
C GLY A 228 -16.76 -10.86 -25.86
N ARG A 229 -17.64 -11.21 -26.80
CA ARG A 229 -17.27 -11.43 -28.19
C ARG A 229 -16.69 -10.17 -28.86
N PRO A 230 -16.04 -10.26 -30.03
CA PRO A 230 -15.60 -9.08 -30.78
C PRO A 230 -16.72 -8.08 -31.05
N ASN A 231 -16.38 -6.79 -31.09
CA ASN A 231 -17.28 -5.69 -31.44
C ASN A 231 -18.51 -5.44 -30.52
N VAL A 232 -18.60 -6.07 -29.35
CA VAL A 232 -19.67 -5.79 -28.37
C VAL A 232 -19.46 -4.48 -27.58
N GLY A 233 -18.32 -3.80 -27.77
CA GLY A 233 -18.06 -2.51 -27.09
C GLY A 233 -17.07 -2.56 -25.95
N LYS A 234 -16.26 -3.63 -25.81
CA LYS A 234 -15.22 -3.75 -24.76
C LYS A 234 -14.23 -2.59 -24.77
N SER A 235 -13.64 -2.26 -25.92
CA SER A 235 -12.70 -1.15 -26.06
C SER A 235 -13.34 0.22 -25.80
N SER A 236 -14.61 0.39 -26.16
CA SER A 236 -15.39 1.60 -25.86
C SER A 236 -15.64 1.73 -24.37
N LEU A 237 -15.99 0.63 -23.69
CA LEU A 237 -16.13 0.60 -22.23
C LEU A 237 -14.81 0.93 -21.54
N LEU A 238 -13.69 0.30 -21.96
CA LEU A 238 -12.36 0.59 -21.42
C LEU A 238 -12.04 2.07 -21.55
N ASN A 239 -12.21 2.66 -22.75
CA ASN A 239 -11.95 4.07 -22.98
C ASN A 239 -12.86 4.99 -22.15
N ALA A 240 -14.13 4.61 -21.96
CA ALA A 240 -15.06 5.36 -21.12
C ALA A 240 -14.61 5.32 -19.64
N LEU A 241 -14.23 4.15 -19.13
CA LEU A 241 -13.70 4.01 -17.78
C LEU A 241 -12.39 4.78 -17.57
N LEU A 242 -11.46 4.73 -18.54
CA LEU A 242 -10.21 5.51 -18.54
C LEU A 242 -10.45 7.01 -18.60
N GLY A 243 -11.50 7.46 -19.28
CA GLY A 243 -11.88 8.87 -19.43
C GLY A 243 -12.49 9.47 -18.16
N MET A 244 -13.06 8.65 -17.30
CA MET A 244 -13.78 9.11 -16.09
C MET A 244 -12.86 9.42 -14.92
N GLU A 245 -11.88 8.58 -14.63
CA GLU A 245 -10.90 8.79 -13.57
C GLU A 245 -9.57 8.10 -13.95
N ARG A 246 -8.73 8.78 -14.72
CA ARG A 246 -7.35 8.32 -14.88
C ARG A 246 -6.69 8.28 -13.51
N ALA A 247 -6.24 7.10 -13.07
CA ALA A 247 -5.26 7.03 -12.00
C ALA A 247 -4.09 7.97 -12.36
N ILE A 248 -3.66 8.79 -11.42
CA ILE A 248 -2.47 9.61 -11.62
C ILE A 248 -1.31 8.63 -11.80
N VAL A 249 -0.91 8.43 -13.05
CA VAL A 249 0.24 7.56 -13.36
C VAL A 249 1.48 8.30 -12.87
N THR A 250 2.01 7.88 -11.75
CA THR A 250 3.37 8.24 -11.34
C THR A 250 4.30 7.21 -11.97
N ASP A 251 5.19 7.67 -12.87
CA ASP A 251 6.29 6.85 -13.37
C ASP A 251 7.23 6.52 -12.20
N VAL A 252 6.93 5.45 -11.45
CA VAL A 252 7.86 4.89 -10.48
C VAL A 252 8.77 3.93 -11.24
N PRO A 253 10.07 4.22 -11.40
CA PRO A 253 10.99 3.33 -12.08
C PRO A 253 11.11 2.02 -11.30
N GLY A 254 10.79 0.89 -11.93
CA GLY A 254 10.93 -0.45 -11.35
C GLY A 254 9.72 -1.37 -11.51
N THR A 255 8.55 -0.86 -11.90
CA THR A 255 7.32 -1.67 -12.03
C THR A 255 6.97 -2.09 -13.46
N THR A 256 7.81 -1.76 -14.45
CA THR A 256 7.52 -2.02 -15.87
C THR A 256 8.38 -3.18 -16.39
N ARG A 257 7.99 -4.42 -16.16
CA ARG A 257 8.57 -5.56 -16.94
C ARG A 257 7.61 -6.65 -17.36
N ASP A 258 6.38 -6.70 -16.87
CA ASP A 258 5.45 -7.75 -17.27
C ASP A 258 4.07 -7.15 -17.57
N ILE A 259 3.51 -7.48 -18.76
CA ILE A 259 2.13 -7.29 -19.23
C ILE A 259 1.59 -5.86 -18.99
N ILE A 260 1.16 -5.18 -20.04
CA ILE A 260 0.53 -3.86 -19.97
C ILE A 260 -0.79 -3.98 -19.19
N GLU A 261 -0.70 -3.94 -17.87
CA GLU A 261 -1.85 -3.79 -16.98
C GLU A 261 -2.20 -2.32 -16.91
N GLU A 262 -3.44 -1.97 -17.21
CA GLU A 262 -3.93 -0.61 -16.99
C GLU A 262 -4.65 -0.55 -15.66
N GLU A 263 -4.36 0.51 -14.92
CA GLU A 263 -4.99 0.76 -13.64
C GLU A 263 -5.91 1.96 -13.74
N ILE A 264 -7.13 1.77 -13.28
CA ILE A 264 -8.15 2.80 -13.21
C ILE A 264 -8.68 2.92 -11.78
N SER A 265 -9.22 4.08 -11.43
CA SER A 265 -9.93 4.27 -10.16
C SER A 265 -11.42 4.36 -10.43
N VAL A 266 -12.22 3.50 -9.83
CA VAL A 266 -13.69 3.54 -9.92
C VAL A 266 -14.26 3.74 -8.53
N ALA A 267 -14.94 4.86 -8.31
CA ALA A 267 -15.47 5.27 -7.01
C ALA A 267 -14.41 5.29 -5.89
N GLY A 268 -13.17 5.62 -6.24
CA GLY A 268 -12.03 5.64 -5.31
C GLY A 268 -11.42 4.26 -5.02
N ILE A 269 -11.85 3.21 -5.72
CA ILE A 269 -11.32 1.85 -5.61
C ILE A 269 -10.41 1.60 -6.81
N PRO A 270 -9.15 1.17 -6.62
CA PRO A 270 -8.27 0.85 -7.72
C PRO A 270 -8.69 -0.47 -8.38
N LEU A 271 -8.84 -0.47 -9.71
CA LEU A 271 -9.05 -1.67 -10.52
C LEU A 271 -7.82 -1.92 -11.39
N ARG A 272 -7.30 -3.15 -11.38
CA ARG A 272 -6.22 -3.62 -12.26
C ARG A 272 -6.83 -4.38 -13.41
N LEU A 273 -6.82 -3.77 -14.60
CA LEU A 273 -7.37 -4.37 -15.81
C LEU A 273 -6.37 -5.36 -16.42
N LEU A 274 -6.76 -6.63 -16.44
CA LEU A 274 -5.97 -7.70 -17.04
C LEU A 274 -6.17 -7.70 -18.57
N ASP A 275 -5.08 -7.91 -19.34
CA ASP A 275 -5.08 -8.07 -20.81
C ASP A 275 -5.66 -6.88 -21.62
N THR A 276 -5.25 -5.66 -21.30
CA THR A 276 -5.63 -4.48 -22.11
C THR A 276 -5.04 -4.48 -23.52
N ALA A 277 -3.96 -5.22 -23.76
CA ALA A 277 -3.34 -5.35 -25.09
C ALA A 277 -4.27 -6.01 -26.11
N GLY A 278 -5.03 -7.06 -25.69
CA GLY A 278 -6.05 -7.68 -26.53
C GLY A 278 -7.25 -6.76 -26.81
N LEU A 279 -7.55 -5.83 -25.92
CA LEU A 279 -8.63 -4.86 -26.09
C LEU A 279 -8.26 -3.69 -27.03
N ARG A 280 -6.98 -3.34 -27.14
CA ARG A 280 -6.47 -2.27 -28.03
C ARG A 280 -6.10 -2.75 -29.43
N ALA A 281 -5.71 -4.03 -29.59
CA ALA A 281 -5.26 -4.61 -30.86
C ALA A 281 -6.41 -5.12 -31.77
N ALA A 282 -7.66 -4.87 -31.43
CA ALA A 282 -8.85 -5.43 -32.09
C ALA A 282 -9.11 -4.92 -33.52
N GLU A 283 -8.12 -4.35 -34.21
CA GLU A 283 -8.28 -3.96 -35.63
C GLU A 283 -7.71 -4.96 -36.66
N ASP A 284 -6.78 -5.89 -36.30
CA ASP A 284 -6.31 -6.90 -37.26
C ASP A 284 -5.69 -8.17 -36.62
N ALA A 285 -6.29 -9.31 -36.92
CA ALA A 285 -5.66 -10.61 -37.23
C ALA A 285 -4.74 -11.31 -36.18
N VAL A 286 -5.15 -11.52 -34.91
CA VAL A 286 -4.55 -12.60 -34.06
C VAL A 286 -5.59 -13.23 -33.10
N GLU A 287 -6.69 -13.70 -33.58
CA GLU A 287 -7.83 -14.16 -32.77
C GLU A 287 -7.71 -15.60 -32.23
N GLN A 288 -6.76 -16.41 -32.71
CA GLN A 288 -6.64 -17.82 -32.28
C GLN A 288 -5.77 -18.03 -31.02
N ILE A 289 -4.99 -17.07 -30.59
CA ILE A 289 -4.20 -17.16 -29.33
C ILE A 289 -5.03 -16.70 -28.12
N GLY A 290 -6.20 -16.08 -28.34
CA GLY A 290 -7.03 -15.45 -27.32
C GLY A 290 -7.75 -16.42 -26.38
N VAL A 291 -8.16 -17.62 -26.79
CA VAL A 291 -9.03 -18.49 -25.99
C VAL A 291 -8.33 -19.04 -24.74
N ALA A 292 -7.10 -19.51 -24.87
CA ALA A 292 -6.35 -20.05 -23.74
C ALA A 292 -5.93 -18.95 -22.74
N ARG A 293 -5.61 -17.75 -23.23
CA ARG A 293 -5.32 -16.58 -22.38
C ARG A 293 -6.58 -16.10 -21.64
N THR A 294 -7.72 -16.08 -22.32
CA THR A 294 -9.00 -15.68 -21.69
C THR A 294 -9.35 -16.62 -20.54
N GLU A 295 -9.09 -17.92 -20.66
CA GLU A 295 -9.33 -18.90 -19.59
C GLU A 295 -8.45 -18.65 -18.36
N GLN A 296 -7.18 -18.33 -18.57
CA GLN A 296 -6.26 -18.00 -17.48
C GLN A 296 -6.68 -16.69 -16.80
N HIS A 297 -7.04 -15.65 -17.58
CA HIS A 297 -7.49 -14.38 -17.02
C HIS A 297 -8.82 -14.48 -16.26
N LEU A 298 -9.75 -15.33 -16.69
CA LEU A 298 -10.99 -15.61 -15.94
C LEU A 298 -10.70 -16.30 -14.60
N THR A 299 -9.66 -17.14 -14.55
CA THR A 299 -9.24 -17.83 -13.31
C THR A 299 -8.55 -16.88 -12.33
N ASP A 300 -7.78 -15.93 -12.85
CA ASP A 300 -6.99 -14.98 -12.05
C ASP A 300 -7.78 -13.73 -11.65
N ALA A 301 -8.94 -13.48 -12.27
CA ALA A 301 -9.79 -12.34 -12.01
C ALA A 301 -10.54 -12.45 -10.67
N GLU A 302 -10.72 -11.33 -10.02
CA GLU A 302 -11.60 -11.15 -8.84
C GLU A 302 -12.93 -10.54 -9.25
N LEU A 303 -12.94 -9.73 -10.33
CA LEU A 303 -14.13 -9.12 -10.91
C LEU A 303 -14.15 -9.33 -12.42
N ILE A 304 -15.28 -9.79 -12.94
CA ILE A 304 -15.53 -9.97 -14.38
C ILE A 304 -16.57 -8.95 -14.83
N LEU A 305 -16.22 -8.11 -15.80
CA LEU A 305 -17.15 -7.26 -16.53
C LEU A 305 -17.49 -7.95 -17.86
N ALA A 306 -18.62 -8.63 -17.89
CA ALA A 306 -19.06 -9.40 -19.06
C ALA A 306 -19.94 -8.55 -19.97
N VAL A 307 -19.44 -8.20 -21.18
CA VAL A 307 -20.08 -7.26 -22.11
C VAL A 307 -20.81 -7.99 -23.22
N PHE A 308 -22.11 -7.71 -23.36
CA PHE A 308 -23.00 -8.24 -24.39
C PHE A 308 -23.63 -7.11 -25.18
N ASP A 309 -23.75 -7.27 -26.52
CA ASP A 309 -24.40 -6.30 -27.38
C ASP A 309 -25.91 -6.39 -27.23
N ALA A 310 -26.56 -5.39 -26.62
CA ALA A 310 -27.99 -5.40 -26.40
C ALA A 310 -28.83 -5.30 -27.68
N SER A 311 -28.26 -4.84 -28.80
CA SER A 311 -28.96 -4.63 -30.06
C SER A 311 -29.07 -5.90 -30.93
N GLU A 312 -28.48 -7.02 -30.51
CA GLU A 312 -28.46 -8.28 -31.25
C GLU A 312 -28.86 -9.46 -30.32
N PRO A 313 -29.46 -10.53 -30.88
CA PRO A 313 -29.69 -11.76 -30.12
C PRO A 313 -28.38 -12.41 -29.67
N LEU A 314 -28.43 -13.15 -28.55
CA LEU A 314 -27.29 -13.92 -28.07
C LEU A 314 -26.83 -14.94 -29.12
N THR A 315 -25.53 -14.97 -29.40
CA THR A 315 -24.90 -15.93 -30.30
C THR A 315 -24.46 -17.19 -29.55
N ALA A 316 -23.97 -18.20 -30.30
CA ALA A 316 -23.40 -19.41 -29.68
C ALA A 316 -22.16 -19.10 -28.81
N GLU A 317 -21.38 -18.08 -29.17
CA GLU A 317 -20.22 -17.60 -28.38
C GLU A 317 -20.68 -16.97 -27.06
N ASP A 318 -21.75 -16.16 -27.10
CA ASP A 318 -22.35 -15.56 -25.90
C ASP A 318 -22.87 -16.61 -24.93
N HIS A 319 -23.55 -17.65 -25.45
CA HIS A 319 -24.01 -18.79 -24.64
C HIS A 319 -22.84 -19.60 -24.03
N ALA A 320 -21.77 -19.79 -24.78
CA ALA A 320 -20.55 -20.45 -24.27
C ALA A 320 -19.90 -19.61 -23.14
N LEU A 321 -19.86 -18.28 -23.30
CA LEU A 321 -19.36 -17.37 -22.27
C LEU A 321 -20.24 -17.43 -21.00
N LEU A 322 -21.58 -17.36 -21.14
CA LEU A 322 -22.52 -17.48 -20.03
C LEU A 322 -22.35 -18.79 -19.26
N THR A 323 -22.12 -19.89 -19.96
CA THR A 323 -21.84 -21.20 -19.32
C THR A 323 -20.58 -21.17 -18.49
N ARG A 324 -19.51 -20.49 -18.95
CA ARG A 324 -18.27 -20.31 -18.17
C ARG A 324 -18.49 -19.41 -16.97
N LEU A 325 -19.20 -18.28 -17.15
CA LEU A 325 -19.49 -17.33 -16.08
C LEU A 325 -20.32 -17.96 -14.97
N SER A 326 -21.24 -18.89 -15.28
CA SER A 326 -22.06 -19.56 -14.25
C SER A 326 -21.26 -20.47 -13.31
N THR A 327 -20.00 -20.82 -13.66
CA THR A 327 -19.09 -21.62 -12.86
C THR A 327 -17.86 -20.87 -12.40
N ALA A 328 -17.74 -19.59 -12.75
CA ALA A 328 -16.61 -18.76 -12.35
C ALA A 328 -16.66 -18.51 -10.84
N ALA A 329 -15.48 -18.55 -10.19
CA ALA A 329 -15.34 -18.17 -8.78
C ALA A 329 -15.32 -16.64 -8.59
N ALA A 330 -14.95 -15.92 -9.65
CA ALA A 330 -14.91 -14.46 -9.66
C ALA A 330 -16.31 -13.86 -9.71
N ASP A 331 -16.43 -12.71 -9.06
CA ASP A 331 -17.67 -11.94 -9.08
C ASP A 331 -17.92 -11.36 -10.47
N THR A 332 -19.15 -11.43 -10.96
CA THR A 332 -19.49 -11.05 -12.32
C THR A 332 -20.51 -9.90 -12.33
N ILE A 333 -20.30 -8.91 -13.19
CA ILE A 333 -21.30 -7.89 -13.56
C ILE A 333 -21.55 -8.05 -15.06
N ILE A 334 -22.82 -8.26 -15.43
CA ILE A 334 -23.23 -8.37 -16.82
C ILE A 334 -23.58 -6.97 -17.34
N LEU A 335 -22.99 -6.59 -18.47
CA LEU A 335 -23.15 -5.31 -19.11
C LEU A 335 -23.81 -5.47 -20.48
N CYS A 336 -25.05 -5.04 -20.59
CA CYS A 336 -25.76 -4.90 -21.87
C CYS A 336 -25.35 -3.58 -22.52
N SER A 337 -24.43 -3.64 -23.48
CA SER A 337 -23.86 -2.47 -24.17
C SER A 337 -24.76 -1.97 -25.29
N LYS A 338 -24.41 -0.79 -25.85
CA LYS A 338 -25.09 -0.15 -26.99
C LYS A 338 -26.58 0.17 -26.69
N GLU A 339 -26.87 0.62 -25.47
CA GLU A 339 -28.22 1.04 -25.05
C GLU A 339 -28.76 2.24 -25.87
N ASP A 340 -27.91 2.92 -26.64
CA ASP A 340 -28.25 3.91 -27.65
C ASP A 340 -29.02 3.33 -28.87
N ARG A 341 -29.12 1.99 -28.95
CA ARG A 341 -29.84 1.25 -29.99
C ARG A 341 -31.03 0.50 -29.42
N PRO A 342 -32.00 0.13 -30.27
CA PRO A 342 -33.11 -0.72 -29.83
C PRO A 342 -32.58 -2.04 -29.23
N SER A 343 -32.91 -2.29 -27.96
CA SER A 343 -32.48 -3.49 -27.25
C SER A 343 -33.38 -4.69 -27.57
N VAL A 344 -32.76 -5.86 -27.84
CA VAL A 344 -33.48 -7.14 -28.03
C VAL A 344 -33.23 -8.09 -26.86
N LEU A 345 -32.25 -7.79 -25.97
CA LEU A 345 -31.93 -8.60 -24.80
C LEU A 345 -32.70 -8.13 -23.57
N SER A 346 -33.05 -9.10 -22.71
CA SER A 346 -33.72 -8.89 -21.44
C SER A 346 -32.91 -9.52 -20.29
N ALA A 347 -33.20 -9.18 -19.05
CA ALA A 347 -32.57 -9.79 -17.88
C ALA A 347 -32.81 -11.32 -17.81
N ALA A 348 -33.89 -11.83 -18.41
CA ALA A 348 -34.19 -13.25 -18.43
C ALA A 348 -33.15 -14.06 -19.26
N ASP A 349 -32.53 -13.44 -20.26
CA ASP A 349 -31.49 -14.08 -21.10
C ASP A 349 -30.22 -14.42 -20.32
N PHE A 350 -30.03 -13.80 -19.15
CA PHE A 350 -28.86 -13.94 -18.27
C PHE A 350 -29.16 -14.72 -16.99
N ALA A 351 -30.36 -15.29 -16.84
CA ALA A 351 -30.81 -15.97 -15.61
C ALA A 351 -29.93 -17.15 -15.18
N ALA A 352 -29.10 -17.70 -16.07
CA ALA A 352 -28.12 -18.76 -15.75
C ALA A 352 -26.92 -18.27 -14.90
N VAL A 353 -26.68 -16.96 -14.83
CA VAL A 353 -25.59 -16.35 -14.08
C VAL A 353 -26.17 -15.52 -12.96
N ALA A 354 -25.80 -15.81 -11.72
CA ALA A 354 -26.25 -15.04 -10.54
C ALA A 354 -25.48 -13.73 -10.44
N ALA A 355 -25.73 -12.80 -11.36
CA ALA A 355 -25.00 -11.52 -11.47
C ALA A 355 -25.94 -10.34 -11.73
N PRO A 356 -25.61 -9.13 -11.27
CA PRO A 356 -26.32 -7.92 -11.65
C PRO A 356 -26.20 -7.68 -13.15
N VAL A 357 -27.29 -7.23 -13.77
CA VAL A 357 -27.38 -6.90 -15.19
C VAL A 357 -27.58 -5.39 -15.33
N LEU A 358 -26.60 -4.72 -15.92
CA LEU A 358 -26.64 -3.28 -16.15
C LEU A 358 -26.72 -2.97 -17.65
N ARG A 359 -27.42 -1.91 -18.01
CA ARG A 359 -27.51 -1.39 -19.37
C ARG A 359 -26.63 -0.17 -19.50
N ILE A 360 -25.76 -0.13 -20.50
CA ILE A 360 -24.79 0.93 -20.71
C ILE A 360 -24.71 1.37 -22.17
N SER A 361 -24.42 2.65 -22.38
CA SER A 361 -23.86 3.16 -23.64
C SER A 361 -22.55 3.87 -23.35
N ALA A 362 -21.44 3.24 -23.70
CA ALA A 362 -20.12 3.84 -23.56
C ALA A 362 -19.93 5.08 -24.45
N GLN A 363 -20.72 5.20 -25.52
CA GLN A 363 -20.66 6.33 -26.46
C GLN A 363 -21.39 7.56 -25.90
N GLU A 364 -22.55 7.35 -25.27
CA GLU A 364 -23.36 8.43 -24.68
C GLU A 364 -23.07 8.65 -23.19
N GLY A 365 -22.31 7.76 -22.56
CA GLY A 365 -22.05 7.81 -21.12
C GLY A 365 -23.19 7.29 -20.24
N THR A 366 -24.28 6.80 -20.85
CA THR A 366 -25.47 6.31 -20.12
C THR A 366 -25.15 5.02 -19.36
N GLY A 367 -25.61 4.89 -18.10
CA GLY A 367 -25.44 3.71 -17.26
C GLY A 367 -24.04 3.54 -16.65
N LEU A 368 -23.06 4.40 -16.96
CA LEU A 368 -21.71 4.30 -16.41
C LEU A 368 -21.67 4.65 -14.92
N ASP A 369 -22.49 5.58 -14.45
CA ASP A 369 -22.60 5.88 -13.01
C ASP A 369 -23.19 4.70 -12.23
N ALA A 370 -24.20 4.02 -12.78
CA ALA A 370 -24.76 2.81 -12.18
C ALA A 370 -23.72 1.68 -12.13
N LEU A 371 -22.87 1.55 -13.15
CA LEU A 371 -21.75 0.61 -13.14
C LEU A 371 -20.74 0.94 -12.03
N ARG A 372 -20.41 2.22 -11.84
CA ARG A 372 -19.51 2.67 -10.76
C ARG A 372 -20.08 2.34 -9.39
N GLU A 373 -21.36 2.63 -9.18
CA GLU A 373 -22.07 2.33 -7.93
C GLU A 373 -22.11 0.82 -7.67
N GLU A 374 -22.38 0.00 -8.70
CA GLU A 374 -22.43 -1.44 -8.57
C GLU A 374 -21.05 -2.04 -8.25
N ILE A 375 -19.98 -1.59 -8.91
CA ILE A 375 -18.59 -1.99 -8.58
C ILE A 375 -18.29 -1.64 -7.12
N ALA A 376 -18.60 -0.41 -6.69
CA ALA A 376 -18.36 0.03 -5.32
C ALA A 376 -19.18 -0.78 -4.30
N ALA A 377 -20.48 -0.98 -4.58
CA ALA A 377 -21.37 -1.74 -3.72
C ALA A 377 -20.96 -3.21 -3.62
N HIS A 378 -20.44 -3.77 -4.71
CA HIS A 378 -19.96 -5.14 -4.77
C HIS A 378 -18.76 -5.37 -3.82
N ILE A 379 -17.79 -4.46 -3.86
CA ILE A 379 -16.62 -4.52 -2.99
C ILE A 379 -17.01 -4.29 -1.52
N VAL A 380 -17.89 -3.32 -1.24
CA VAL A 380 -18.39 -3.06 0.12
C VAL A 380 -19.20 -4.25 0.67
N ARG A 381 -20.03 -4.90 -0.15
CA ARG A 381 -20.81 -6.08 0.27
C ARG A 381 -19.91 -7.27 0.64
N ARG A 382 -18.79 -7.42 -0.03
CA ARG A 382 -17.82 -8.49 0.21
C ARG A 382 -17.02 -8.28 1.48
N GLU A 383 -16.75 -7.04 1.85
CA GLU A 383 -15.67 -6.68 2.78
C GLU A 383 -16.09 -5.82 3.97
N GLY A 384 -17.34 -5.38 4.06
CA GLY A 384 -17.83 -4.52 5.14
C GLY A 384 -17.46 -3.04 5.00
N ASP A 385 -17.62 -2.27 6.07
CA ASP A 385 -17.40 -0.83 6.06
C ASP A 385 -15.89 -0.49 5.99
N LEU A 386 -15.49 0.20 4.92
CA LEU A 386 -14.10 0.58 4.61
C LEU A 386 -13.56 1.73 5.50
N SER A 387 -14.22 2.04 6.60
CA SER A 387 -13.99 3.31 7.34
C SER A 387 -12.87 3.29 8.36
N ASP A 388 -12.33 2.12 8.75
CA ASP A 388 -11.30 2.04 9.80
C ASP A 388 -9.90 1.89 9.21
N GLY A 389 -9.07 2.91 9.38
CA GLY A 389 -7.66 2.94 8.91
C GLY A 389 -6.72 1.92 9.58
N ALA A 390 -7.24 1.03 10.43
CA ALA A 390 -6.50 -0.04 11.08
C ALA A 390 -6.56 -1.35 10.29
N LEU A 391 -6.25 -1.30 8.96
CA LEU A 391 -6.35 -2.47 8.09
C LEU A 391 -4.97 -3.10 7.84
N PRO A 392 -4.79 -4.41 8.12
CA PRO A 392 -3.63 -5.15 7.64
C PRO A 392 -3.72 -5.29 6.12
N ASN A 393 -2.61 -5.10 5.42
CA ASN A 393 -2.59 -5.14 3.96
C ASN A 393 -1.36 -5.84 3.36
N LYS A 394 -0.51 -6.39 4.23
CA LYS A 394 0.65 -7.20 3.87
C LYS A 394 0.45 -8.64 4.32
N GLU A 395 0.87 -9.60 3.49
CA GLU A 395 0.76 -11.03 3.86
C GLU A 395 1.50 -11.33 5.16
N ARG A 396 2.65 -10.70 5.40
CA ARG A 396 3.42 -10.81 6.66
C ARG A 396 2.57 -10.45 7.89
N GLU A 397 1.80 -9.37 7.80
CA GLU A 397 0.95 -8.87 8.90
C GLU A 397 -0.23 -9.79 9.14
N ILE A 398 -0.87 -10.23 8.04
CA ILE A 398 -2.00 -11.17 8.09
C ILE A 398 -1.55 -12.49 8.71
N GLU A 399 -0.39 -13.00 8.33
CA GLU A 399 0.18 -14.23 8.89
C GLU A 399 0.55 -14.07 10.37
N ALA A 400 1.11 -12.93 10.77
CA ALA A 400 1.39 -12.63 12.17
C ALA A 400 0.10 -12.57 13.00
N LEU A 401 -0.96 -11.93 12.48
CA LEU A 401 -2.28 -11.90 13.14
C LEU A 401 -2.90 -13.30 13.24
N ARG A 402 -2.80 -14.14 12.20
CA ARG A 402 -3.28 -15.54 12.24
C ARG A 402 -2.55 -16.37 13.28
N ARG A 403 -1.23 -16.22 13.39
CA ARG A 403 -0.44 -16.89 14.43
C ARG A 403 -0.85 -16.42 15.83
N ALA A 404 -1.04 -15.11 16.00
CA ALA A 404 -1.52 -14.57 17.27
C ALA A 404 -2.90 -15.12 17.64
N GLU A 405 -3.85 -15.21 16.68
CA GLU A 405 -5.16 -15.80 16.90
C GLU A 405 -5.07 -17.28 17.30
N ALA A 406 -4.22 -18.06 16.64
CA ALA A 406 -4.02 -19.46 16.95
C ALA A 406 -3.49 -19.65 18.38
N HIS A 407 -2.51 -18.84 18.80
CA HIS A 407 -1.98 -18.89 20.16
C HIS A 407 -2.99 -18.43 21.22
N LEU A 408 -3.79 -17.38 20.93
CA LEU A 408 -4.86 -16.96 21.84
C LEU A 408 -5.95 -18.04 21.97
N THR A 409 -6.24 -18.76 20.91
CA THR A 409 -7.18 -19.91 20.94
C THR A 409 -6.61 -21.04 21.79
N ALA A 410 -5.32 -21.39 21.62
CA ALA A 410 -4.65 -22.40 22.43
C ALA A 410 -4.61 -22.01 23.92
N ALA A 411 -4.34 -20.73 24.22
CA ALA A 411 -4.40 -20.22 25.59
C ALA A 411 -5.79 -20.37 26.22
N ALA A 412 -6.87 -20.08 25.49
CA ALA A 412 -8.24 -20.26 25.94
C ALA A 412 -8.59 -21.74 26.19
N GLU A 413 -8.19 -22.63 25.30
CA GLU A 413 -8.37 -24.09 25.44
C GLU A 413 -7.60 -24.64 26.64
N THR A 414 -6.36 -24.23 26.85
CA THR A 414 -5.52 -24.61 27.98
C THR A 414 -6.15 -24.16 29.29
N LEU A 415 -6.67 -22.92 29.34
CA LEU A 415 -7.36 -22.39 30.50
C LEU A 415 -8.65 -23.15 30.80
N ALA A 416 -9.46 -23.46 29.79
CA ALA A 416 -10.72 -24.20 29.93
C ALA A 416 -10.50 -25.66 30.39
N ALA A 417 -9.36 -26.25 30.01
CA ALA A 417 -8.97 -27.59 30.38
C ALA A 417 -8.32 -27.67 31.80
N ASP A 418 -8.13 -26.53 32.48
CA ASP A 418 -7.49 -26.42 33.82
C ASP A 418 -6.09 -27.06 33.87
N LEU A 419 -5.31 -26.89 32.80
CA LEU A 419 -3.98 -27.50 32.64
C LEU A 419 -2.85 -26.72 33.36
N GLY A 420 -3.19 -25.62 34.05
CA GLY A 420 -2.24 -24.74 34.75
C GLY A 420 -1.97 -23.43 34.00
N THR A 421 -1.87 -22.34 34.77
CA THR A 421 -1.72 -20.99 34.21
C THR A 421 -0.36 -20.73 33.58
N ASP A 422 0.67 -21.48 33.95
CA ASP A 422 2.01 -21.45 33.35
C ASP A 422 1.97 -21.83 31.86
N PHE A 423 1.16 -22.83 31.47
CA PHE A 423 0.98 -23.18 30.06
C PHE A 423 0.22 -22.08 29.30
N VAL A 424 -0.79 -21.45 29.93
CA VAL A 424 -1.51 -20.32 29.37
C VAL A 424 -0.56 -19.16 29.09
N SER A 425 0.40 -18.88 29.99
CA SER A 425 1.37 -17.79 29.81
C SER A 425 2.29 -17.99 28.59
N ILE A 426 2.64 -19.24 28.26
CA ILE A 426 3.47 -19.58 27.08
C ILE A 426 2.77 -19.16 25.80
N ASP A 427 1.50 -19.54 25.63
CA ASP A 427 0.73 -19.18 24.44
C ASP A 427 0.44 -17.68 24.37
N LEU A 428 0.16 -17.02 25.48
CA LEU A 428 -0.01 -15.56 25.51
C LEU A 428 1.27 -14.83 25.11
N ARG A 429 2.45 -15.26 25.55
CA ARG A 429 3.74 -14.71 25.13
C ARG A 429 3.97 -14.93 23.65
N ALA A 430 3.68 -16.11 23.11
CA ALA A 430 3.80 -16.39 21.69
C ALA A 430 2.87 -15.50 20.83
N ALA A 431 1.64 -15.26 21.30
CA ALA A 431 0.73 -14.30 20.65
C ALA A 431 1.28 -12.86 20.70
N TYR A 432 1.81 -12.44 21.85
CA TYR A 432 2.43 -11.12 22.02
C TYR A 432 3.62 -10.91 21.08
N ASP A 433 4.48 -11.90 20.94
CA ASP A 433 5.67 -11.86 20.06
C ASP A 433 5.27 -11.84 18.58
N ALA A 434 4.28 -12.64 18.17
CA ALA A 434 3.75 -12.64 16.83
C ALA A 434 3.21 -11.26 16.42
N LEU A 435 2.50 -10.57 17.32
CA LEU A 435 2.03 -9.20 17.10
C LEU A 435 3.19 -8.19 17.08
N GLY A 436 4.27 -8.45 17.81
CA GLY A 436 5.48 -7.61 17.81
C GLY A 436 6.18 -7.56 16.45
N GLU A 437 6.12 -8.65 15.69
CA GLU A 437 6.68 -8.68 14.32
C GLU A 437 6.01 -7.68 13.37
N ILE A 438 4.73 -7.37 13.58
CA ILE A 438 4.01 -6.36 12.78
C ILE A 438 4.66 -4.98 12.96
N LEU A 439 5.06 -4.65 14.17
CA LEU A 439 5.68 -3.37 14.52
C LEU A 439 7.19 -3.34 14.24
N GLY A 440 7.79 -4.50 13.95
CA GLY A 440 9.22 -4.64 13.70
C GLY A 440 10.08 -4.80 14.96
N GLU A 441 9.48 -5.13 16.12
CA GLU A 441 10.20 -5.25 17.40
C GLU A 441 11.01 -6.55 17.52
N THR A 442 10.50 -7.65 16.92
CA THR A 442 11.09 -9.00 16.99
C THR A 442 11.57 -9.50 15.63
N VAL A 443 11.71 -8.61 14.65
CA VAL A 443 12.05 -8.95 13.27
C VAL A 443 13.56 -9.03 13.09
N ASP A 444 14.04 -10.05 12.35
CA ASP A 444 15.44 -10.20 11.98
C ASP A 444 15.90 -9.04 11.07
N THR A 445 17.16 -8.66 11.23
CA THR A 445 17.81 -7.59 10.43
C THR A 445 17.71 -7.86 8.94
N ASP A 446 17.88 -9.12 8.51
CA ASP A 446 17.82 -9.51 7.10
C ASP A 446 16.43 -9.24 6.49
N LEU A 447 15.37 -9.47 7.25
CA LEU A 447 14.00 -9.16 6.81
C LEU A 447 13.75 -7.65 6.75
N ILE A 448 14.26 -6.90 7.71
CA ILE A 448 14.21 -5.43 7.69
C ILE A 448 14.92 -4.92 6.44
N ASP A 449 16.11 -5.38 6.14
CA ASP A 449 16.87 -4.98 4.96
C ASP A 449 16.15 -5.32 3.66
N ARG A 450 15.54 -6.49 3.58
CA ARG A 450 14.72 -6.88 2.44
C ARG A 450 13.51 -5.96 2.25
N ILE A 451 12.77 -5.65 3.32
CA ILE A 451 11.60 -4.76 3.25
C ILE A 451 12.02 -3.38 2.73
N PHE A 452 13.09 -2.78 3.29
CA PHE A 452 13.53 -1.46 2.87
C PHE A 452 14.16 -1.44 1.47
N SER A 453 14.73 -2.57 1.00
CA SER A 453 15.26 -2.66 -0.37
C SER A 453 14.19 -2.51 -1.46
N GLU A 454 12.91 -2.75 -1.13
CA GLU A 454 11.77 -2.55 -2.03
C GLU A 454 11.30 -1.08 -2.09
N PHE A 455 11.85 -0.22 -1.23
CA PHE A 455 11.49 1.20 -1.19
C PHE A 455 12.16 1.99 -2.31
N CYS A 456 11.58 3.16 -2.63
CA CYS A 456 12.19 4.07 -3.59
C CYS A 456 13.55 4.59 -3.09
N ILE A 457 14.51 4.73 -4.00
CA ILE A 457 15.76 5.42 -3.74
C ILE A 457 15.45 6.89 -3.41
N GLY A 458 16.02 7.41 -2.31
CA GLY A 458 15.76 8.78 -1.83
C GLY A 458 14.66 8.89 -0.76
N LYS A 459 14.12 7.73 -0.32
CA LYS A 459 13.17 7.61 0.80
C LYS A 459 13.73 6.75 1.93
#